data_46c546da01a4c61551beea49c8d4685f
#
_entry.id   46c546da01a4c61551beea49c8d4685f
#
_cell.length_a   1.000
_cell.length_b   1.000
_cell.length_c   1.000
_cell.angle_alpha   90.00
_cell.angle_beta   90.00
_cell.angle_gamma   90.00
#
_symmetry.space_group_name_H-M   'P 1'
#
loop_
_entity.id
_entity.type
_entity.pdbx_description
1 polymer ?
#
loop_
_entity_poly.entity_id
_entity_poly.type
_entity_poly.pdbx_seq_one_letter_code
_entity_poly.pdbx_strand_id
1 'polypeptide(L)'
;MEVKEKLAKLREKMAEAGIDFYLMPTADFHESEYAGEHFGVRKYMSGFTGSAGSLLVGKDKAALWTDGRYFIQAERELSGSTIELMRMGEEDVPTISKFIEDNIPENGVLGFDGRVINSALGNKIKAAIEKKNATIKYDKDLVDEIWTDRPALSVKPAFFLEEKYSGRPASDKLTFVRDKMKEEGADAFILTSLDDIAWLYNMRGDDIPCNPVVLSYTVVFMDKAVIFLNEAVLNDVLRAEFEKNKVEIRPYNDIYEYVKGLKDCKKVLLDTNKVNYAIYSNIPENVGKLPKVNPTTLEKAKKNSTEIENIKKAHVKDGVAMVKFIYWVKKNVGKMKITEISASDYLEERRREQDGFIELSFDTIAAYNANAAMMHYSATPEHDTELKPEGFFLVDSGGQYYEGTTDITRTIVLGPLKDEWKRDYTLTLKGHMNLLNAKFLYGCTGINLDILCRAPLWNIGIDYRCGTGHGVGYLLNVHEAPNGFRWKMVPERNDSAVLEEGMITTDEPGVYTENSHGIRIENELLCKKDIKNEYGQFMCFETVTYCPIDKEAIDVKYLEKRDIEQIDDYHKLVYKELSPYFEGEELAWLKEACAPIKGE
;
A
#
# COMPACT_ATOMS: atom_id res chain seq x y z
N MET A 1 -18.06 17.49 -18.52
CA MET A 1 -18.43 16.54 -19.60
C MET A 1 -18.96 15.28 -18.95
N GLU A 2 -20.16 14.84 -19.34
CA GLU A 2 -20.78 13.62 -18.82
C GLU A 2 -20.05 12.36 -19.30
N VAL A 3 -20.14 11.25 -18.54
CA VAL A 3 -19.46 9.99 -18.88
C VAL A 3 -19.82 9.49 -20.30
N LYS A 4 -21.08 9.57 -20.68
CA LYS A 4 -21.52 9.16 -22.03
C LYS A 4 -20.87 9.98 -23.15
N GLU A 5 -20.67 11.27 -22.95
CA GLU A 5 -19.99 12.15 -23.92
C GLU A 5 -18.50 11.82 -24.02
N LYS A 6 -17.85 11.54 -22.86
CA LYS A 6 -16.44 11.11 -22.84
C LYS A 6 -16.24 9.80 -23.59
N LEU A 7 -17.12 8.80 -23.36
CA LEU A 7 -17.08 7.52 -24.07
C LEU A 7 -17.32 7.69 -25.57
N ALA A 8 -18.22 8.58 -25.99
CA ALA A 8 -18.47 8.85 -27.41
C ALA A 8 -17.20 9.44 -28.06
N LYS A 9 -16.56 10.45 -27.45
CA LYS A 9 -15.30 11.03 -27.94
C LYS A 9 -14.17 10.00 -28.01
N LEU A 10 -14.07 9.12 -27.01
CA LEU A 10 -13.05 8.07 -27.04
C LEU A 10 -13.29 7.12 -28.21
N ARG A 11 -14.54 6.73 -28.49
CA ARG A 11 -14.88 5.89 -29.63
C ARG A 11 -14.56 6.55 -31.00
N GLU A 12 -14.72 7.87 -31.11
CA GLU A 12 -14.28 8.63 -32.27
C GLU A 12 -12.75 8.52 -32.45
N LYS A 13 -11.97 8.74 -31.37
CA LYS A 13 -10.52 8.59 -31.40
C LYS A 13 -10.04 7.16 -31.67
N MET A 14 -10.74 6.17 -31.12
CA MET A 14 -10.49 4.77 -31.43
C MET A 14 -10.71 4.46 -32.90
N ALA A 15 -11.79 4.98 -33.50
CA ALA A 15 -12.08 4.79 -34.93
C ALA A 15 -11.02 5.45 -35.83
N GLU A 16 -10.59 6.70 -35.50
CA GLU A 16 -9.50 7.39 -36.20
C GLU A 16 -8.18 6.60 -36.13
N ALA A 17 -7.89 5.97 -34.97
CA ALA A 17 -6.70 5.16 -34.75
C ALA A 17 -6.82 3.70 -35.24
N GLY A 18 -7.99 3.26 -35.69
CA GLY A 18 -8.26 1.87 -36.08
C GLY A 18 -8.12 0.91 -34.89
N ILE A 19 -8.71 1.24 -33.75
CA ILE A 19 -8.68 0.47 -32.51
C ILE A 19 -10.08 -0.06 -32.24
N ASP A 20 -10.19 -1.35 -31.93
CA ASP A 20 -11.47 -2.02 -31.63
C ASP A 20 -11.83 -1.99 -30.14
N PHE A 21 -10.82 -2.12 -29.28
CA PHE A 21 -10.94 -2.00 -27.83
C PHE A 21 -9.85 -1.11 -27.28
N TYR A 22 -10.15 -0.30 -26.25
CA TYR A 22 -9.20 0.53 -25.54
C TYR A 22 -9.24 0.26 -24.04
N LEU A 23 -8.08 -0.12 -23.46
CA LEU A 23 -7.94 -0.50 -22.05
C LEU A 23 -7.34 0.63 -21.22
N MET A 24 -7.97 0.95 -20.09
CA MET A 24 -7.54 1.99 -19.14
C MET A 24 -7.58 1.42 -17.70
N PRO A 25 -6.46 0.97 -17.14
CA PRO A 25 -6.39 0.55 -15.74
C PRO A 25 -6.32 1.73 -14.78
N THR A 26 -6.51 1.48 -13.50
CA THR A 26 -5.98 2.35 -12.44
C THR A 26 -4.50 2.03 -12.31
N ALA A 27 -3.64 2.85 -12.88
CA ALA A 27 -2.19 2.71 -12.81
C ALA A 27 -1.51 4.04 -13.17
N ASP A 28 -0.30 4.22 -12.66
CA ASP A 28 0.66 5.21 -13.13
C ASP A 28 1.69 4.54 -14.09
N PHE A 29 2.75 5.26 -14.44
CA PHE A 29 3.79 4.73 -15.31
C PHE A 29 4.78 3.77 -14.60
N HIS A 30 4.61 3.56 -13.28
CA HIS A 30 5.53 2.89 -12.39
C HIS A 30 4.92 1.69 -11.64
N GLU A 31 3.64 1.39 -11.87
CA GLU A 31 2.88 0.38 -11.10
C GLU A 31 2.87 0.70 -9.59
N SER A 32 2.71 2.00 -9.26
CA SER A 32 2.50 2.44 -7.88
C SER A 32 1.09 2.12 -7.41
N GLU A 33 0.92 1.89 -6.12
CA GLU A 33 -0.41 1.65 -5.53
C GLU A 33 -1.24 2.94 -5.48
N TYR A 34 -0.63 4.03 -5.04
CA TYR A 34 -1.22 5.36 -5.11
C TYR A 34 -0.69 6.07 -6.35
N ALA A 35 -1.54 6.79 -7.04
CA ALA A 35 -1.19 7.51 -8.25
C ALA A 35 -1.61 8.97 -8.14
N GLY A 36 -0.76 9.88 -8.62
CA GLY A 36 -1.07 11.30 -8.69
C GLY A 36 -2.26 11.59 -9.63
N GLU A 37 -2.86 12.77 -9.49
CA GLU A 37 -4.07 13.16 -10.24
C GLU A 37 -3.94 13.07 -11.76
N HIS A 38 -2.73 13.28 -12.30
CA HIS A 38 -2.43 13.10 -13.74
C HIS A 38 -2.85 11.73 -14.26
N PHE A 39 -2.73 10.70 -13.44
CA PHE A 39 -3.01 9.29 -13.79
C PHE A 39 -4.47 8.88 -13.59
N GLY A 40 -5.34 9.81 -13.22
CA GLY A 40 -6.76 9.58 -12.97
C GLY A 40 -7.61 9.24 -14.20
N VAL A 41 -7.02 8.70 -15.27
CA VAL A 41 -7.66 8.44 -16.58
C VAL A 41 -8.91 7.57 -16.46
N ARG A 42 -8.82 6.43 -15.76
CA ARG A 42 -9.96 5.54 -15.54
C ARG A 42 -11.09 6.26 -14.78
N LYS A 43 -10.76 6.99 -13.71
CA LYS A 43 -11.71 7.80 -12.92
C LYS A 43 -12.36 8.88 -13.78
N TYR A 44 -11.57 9.63 -14.55
CA TYR A 44 -12.07 10.65 -15.46
C TYR A 44 -13.07 10.09 -16.47
N MET A 45 -12.73 8.95 -17.10
CA MET A 45 -13.55 8.36 -18.16
C MET A 45 -14.81 7.66 -17.65
N SER A 46 -14.77 7.03 -16.47
CA SER A 46 -15.88 6.23 -15.95
C SER A 46 -16.73 6.95 -14.90
N GLY A 47 -16.21 7.96 -14.23
CA GLY A 47 -16.82 8.55 -13.03
C GLY A 47 -16.69 7.68 -11.77
N PHE A 48 -16.16 6.47 -11.87
CA PHE A 48 -15.92 5.60 -10.72
C PHE A 48 -14.72 6.08 -9.91
N THR A 49 -14.91 6.32 -8.61
CA THR A 49 -13.87 6.92 -7.74
C THR A 49 -13.06 5.92 -6.93
N GLY A 50 -13.46 4.64 -6.88
CA GLY A 50 -12.72 3.60 -6.16
C GLY A 50 -11.25 3.51 -6.61
N SER A 51 -10.34 3.13 -5.72
CA SER A 51 -8.90 3.16 -5.96
C SER A 51 -8.38 2.03 -6.87
N ALA A 52 -9.17 1.00 -7.14
CA ALA A 52 -8.77 -0.13 -7.99
C ALA A 52 -9.82 -0.47 -9.03
N GLY A 53 -9.39 -0.67 -10.29
CA GLY A 53 -10.25 -1.10 -11.38
C GLY A 53 -9.63 -0.88 -12.75
N SER A 54 -10.24 -1.50 -13.75
CA SER A 54 -9.85 -1.34 -15.15
C SER A 54 -11.08 -1.13 -16.02
N LEU A 55 -11.06 -0.09 -16.86
CA LEU A 55 -12.10 0.23 -17.82
C LEU A 55 -11.68 -0.26 -19.22
N LEU A 56 -12.50 -1.06 -19.84
CA LEU A 56 -12.35 -1.45 -21.25
C LEU A 56 -13.51 -0.86 -22.07
N VAL A 57 -13.17 -0.13 -23.12
CA VAL A 57 -14.13 0.49 -24.03
C VAL A 57 -14.00 -0.17 -25.39
N GLY A 58 -15.11 -0.71 -25.91
CA GLY A 58 -15.25 -1.18 -27.26
C GLY A 58 -16.16 -0.25 -28.08
N LYS A 59 -16.41 -0.61 -29.36
CA LYS A 59 -17.24 0.19 -30.28
C LYS A 59 -18.64 0.47 -29.71
N ASP A 60 -19.28 -0.56 -29.13
CA ASP A 60 -20.67 -0.46 -28.68
C ASP A 60 -20.81 -0.66 -27.17
N LYS A 61 -19.84 -1.29 -26.51
CA LYS A 61 -19.88 -1.67 -25.10
C LYS A 61 -18.74 -1.01 -24.33
N ALA A 62 -18.95 -0.82 -23.04
CA ALA A 62 -17.90 -0.48 -22.09
C ALA A 62 -18.13 -1.26 -20.81
N ALA A 63 -17.06 -1.76 -20.19
CA ALA A 63 -17.13 -2.53 -18.96
C ALA A 63 -15.98 -2.15 -18.01
N LEU A 64 -16.29 -2.14 -16.72
CA LEU A 64 -15.35 -1.81 -15.65
C LEU A 64 -15.21 -2.99 -14.70
N TRP A 65 -14.00 -3.52 -14.59
CA TRP A 65 -13.61 -4.54 -13.63
C TRP A 65 -13.14 -3.88 -12.33
N THR A 66 -13.68 -4.33 -11.18
CA THR A 66 -13.18 -3.96 -9.85
C THR A 66 -13.36 -5.13 -8.90
N ASP A 67 -12.70 -5.08 -7.73
CA ASP A 67 -12.77 -6.14 -6.71
C ASP A 67 -13.86 -5.91 -5.65
N GLY A 68 -14.05 -6.91 -4.78
CA GLY A 68 -15.14 -6.95 -3.80
C GLY A 68 -15.20 -5.77 -2.82
N ARG A 69 -14.10 -5.05 -2.63
CA ARG A 69 -14.06 -3.85 -1.79
C ARG A 69 -14.95 -2.73 -2.33
N TYR A 70 -15.17 -2.70 -3.65
CA TYR A 70 -15.80 -1.59 -4.38
C TYR A 70 -17.10 -1.94 -5.08
N PHE A 71 -17.64 -3.16 -5.01
CA PHE A 71 -18.83 -3.56 -5.76
C PHE A 71 -20.02 -2.62 -5.54
N ILE A 72 -20.34 -2.31 -4.27
CA ILE A 72 -21.48 -1.44 -3.92
C ILE A 72 -21.26 -0.01 -4.43
N GLN A 73 -20.06 0.51 -4.26
CA GLN A 73 -19.70 1.85 -4.72
C GLN A 73 -19.76 1.94 -6.25
N ALA A 74 -19.17 0.97 -6.96
CA ALA A 74 -19.16 0.94 -8.41
C ALA A 74 -20.57 0.82 -8.98
N GLU A 75 -21.45 -0.02 -8.41
CA GLU A 75 -22.84 -0.14 -8.83
C GLU A 75 -23.59 1.19 -8.75
N ARG A 76 -23.38 1.93 -7.66
CA ARG A 76 -23.97 3.26 -7.46
C ARG A 76 -23.40 4.29 -8.43
N GLU A 77 -22.07 4.40 -8.54
CA GLU A 77 -21.39 5.43 -9.34
C GLU A 77 -21.49 5.20 -10.85
N LEU A 78 -21.58 3.95 -11.31
CA LEU A 78 -21.75 3.62 -12.72
C LEU A 78 -23.21 3.68 -13.18
N SER A 79 -24.15 3.88 -12.26
CA SER A 79 -25.58 3.96 -12.59
C SER A 79 -25.84 5.02 -13.66
N GLY A 80 -26.48 4.63 -14.76
CA GLY A 80 -26.80 5.52 -15.88
C GLY A 80 -25.63 5.86 -16.82
N SER A 81 -24.41 5.37 -16.57
CA SER A 81 -23.21 5.65 -17.38
C SER A 81 -23.12 4.86 -18.69
N THR A 82 -23.87 3.76 -18.86
CA THR A 82 -23.71 2.74 -19.91
C THR A 82 -22.47 1.86 -19.78
N ILE A 83 -21.77 1.91 -18.66
CA ILE A 83 -20.65 1.03 -18.34
C ILE A 83 -21.17 -0.15 -17.53
N GLU A 84 -20.88 -1.37 -17.97
CA GLU A 84 -21.23 -2.60 -17.27
C GLU A 84 -20.23 -2.86 -16.13
N LEU A 85 -20.73 -3.21 -14.94
CA LEU A 85 -19.90 -3.60 -13.82
C LEU A 85 -19.53 -5.09 -13.90
N MET A 86 -18.23 -5.37 -13.96
CA MET A 86 -17.66 -6.72 -13.95
C MET A 86 -17.06 -6.99 -12.55
N ARG A 87 -17.76 -7.81 -11.74
CA ARG A 87 -17.38 -8.13 -10.35
C ARG A 87 -16.27 -9.17 -10.31
N MET A 88 -15.03 -8.72 -10.18
CA MET A 88 -13.85 -9.61 -10.18
C MET A 88 -13.93 -10.69 -9.11
N GLY A 89 -13.73 -11.94 -9.54
CA GLY A 89 -13.70 -13.11 -8.65
C GLY A 89 -15.06 -13.75 -8.37
N GLU A 90 -16.16 -13.19 -8.88
CA GLU A 90 -17.45 -13.86 -8.86
C GLU A 90 -17.54 -14.94 -9.97
N GLU A 91 -18.39 -15.95 -9.73
CA GLU A 91 -18.67 -17.02 -10.67
C GLU A 91 -19.22 -16.41 -11.98
N ASP A 92 -18.79 -16.91 -13.13
CA ASP A 92 -19.15 -16.44 -14.47
C ASP A 92 -18.62 -15.05 -14.90
N VAL A 93 -17.83 -14.35 -14.07
CA VAL A 93 -17.20 -13.10 -14.48
C VAL A 93 -15.79 -13.36 -15.02
N PRO A 94 -15.57 -13.18 -16.35
CA PRO A 94 -14.25 -13.42 -16.96
C PRO A 94 -13.23 -12.40 -16.49
N THR A 95 -11.97 -12.81 -16.41
CA THR A 95 -10.87 -11.85 -16.27
C THR A 95 -10.82 -10.93 -17.50
N ILE A 96 -10.28 -9.72 -17.34
CA ILE A 96 -10.19 -8.76 -18.44
C ILE A 96 -9.42 -9.33 -19.65
N SER A 97 -8.34 -10.08 -19.41
CA SER A 97 -7.58 -10.75 -20.47
C SER A 97 -8.42 -11.78 -21.22
N LYS A 98 -9.24 -12.56 -20.49
CA LYS A 98 -10.15 -13.55 -21.10
C LYS A 98 -11.27 -12.86 -21.87
N PHE A 99 -11.85 -11.80 -21.32
CA PHE A 99 -12.88 -11.04 -22.02
C PHE A 99 -12.35 -10.45 -23.34
N ILE A 100 -11.13 -9.89 -23.33
CA ILE A 100 -10.47 -9.38 -24.55
C ILE A 100 -10.24 -10.53 -25.54
N GLU A 101 -9.67 -11.65 -25.11
CA GLU A 101 -9.46 -12.84 -25.96
C GLU A 101 -10.75 -13.30 -26.66
N ASP A 102 -11.86 -13.35 -25.92
CA ASP A 102 -13.13 -13.85 -26.43
C ASP A 102 -13.81 -12.87 -27.41
N ASN A 103 -13.71 -11.57 -27.16
CA ASN A 103 -14.48 -10.54 -27.86
C ASN A 103 -13.71 -9.76 -28.94
N ILE A 104 -12.37 -9.80 -28.96
CA ILE A 104 -11.60 -9.11 -30.01
C ILE A 104 -11.88 -9.79 -31.36
N PRO A 105 -12.15 -9.03 -32.45
CA PRO A 105 -12.38 -9.61 -33.77
C PRO A 105 -11.11 -10.20 -34.37
N GLU A 106 -11.26 -11.04 -35.42
CA GLU A 106 -10.13 -11.45 -36.25
C GLU A 106 -9.46 -10.24 -36.85
N ASN A 107 -8.10 -10.20 -36.79
CA ASN A 107 -7.27 -9.07 -37.20
C ASN A 107 -7.57 -7.77 -36.42
N GLY A 108 -8.22 -7.88 -35.24
CA GLY A 108 -8.59 -6.75 -34.42
C GLY A 108 -7.39 -6.03 -33.79
N VAL A 109 -7.65 -4.85 -33.24
CA VAL A 109 -6.63 -4.02 -32.60
C VAL A 109 -7.07 -3.66 -31.18
N LEU A 110 -6.26 -4.06 -30.19
CA LEU A 110 -6.35 -3.57 -28.83
C LEU A 110 -5.46 -2.34 -28.66
N GLY A 111 -6.01 -1.24 -28.17
CA GLY A 111 -5.25 -0.04 -27.80
C GLY A 111 -5.13 0.12 -26.29
N PHE A 112 -4.03 0.69 -25.85
CA PHE A 112 -3.81 1.23 -24.49
C PHE A 112 -2.59 2.14 -24.49
N ASP A 113 -2.47 2.99 -23.47
CA ASP A 113 -1.20 3.65 -23.19
C ASP A 113 -0.20 2.63 -22.63
N GLY A 114 0.87 2.34 -23.38
CA GLY A 114 1.88 1.35 -22.99
C GLY A 114 2.65 1.71 -21.72
N ARG A 115 2.49 2.93 -21.23
CA ARG A 115 3.15 3.40 -20.00
C ARG A 115 2.39 2.99 -18.73
N VAL A 116 1.08 2.71 -18.82
CA VAL A 116 0.21 2.34 -17.68
C VAL A 116 -0.16 0.85 -17.63
N ILE A 117 0.40 0.04 -18.51
CA ILE A 117 0.24 -1.42 -18.51
C ILE A 117 1.60 -2.05 -18.23
N ASN A 118 1.73 -2.88 -17.20
CA ASN A 118 2.97 -3.60 -16.96
C ASN A 118 3.23 -4.66 -18.05
N SER A 119 4.49 -4.98 -18.24
CA SER A 119 4.89 -5.87 -19.34
C SER A 119 4.40 -7.31 -19.17
N ALA A 120 4.18 -7.80 -17.95
CA ALA A 120 3.61 -9.12 -17.71
C ALA A 120 2.18 -9.21 -18.24
N LEU A 121 1.32 -8.24 -17.88
CA LEU A 121 -0.06 -8.16 -18.36
C LEU A 121 -0.11 -7.93 -19.87
N GLY A 122 0.69 -6.99 -20.39
CA GLY A 122 0.73 -6.68 -21.83
C GLY A 122 1.14 -7.89 -22.66
N ASN A 123 2.15 -8.63 -22.24
CA ASN A 123 2.60 -9.86 -22.91
C ASN A 123 1.57 -11.01 -22.81
N LYS A 124 0.91 -11.15 -21.66
CA LYS A 124 -0.18 -12.12 -21.46
C LYS A 124 -1.33 -11.84 -22.43
N ILE A 125 -1.77 -10.59 -22.52
CA ILE A 125 -2.83 -10.19 -23.45
C ILE A 125 -2.38 -10.41 -24.90
N LYS A 126 -1.17 -9.98 -25.26
CA LYS A 126 -0.60 -10.18 -26.60
C LYS A 126 -0.68 -11.65 -27.03
N ALA A 127 -0.16 -12.56 -26.19
CA ALA A 127 -0.20 -14.00 -26.48
C ALA A 127 -1.64 -14.57 -26.62
N ALA A 128 -2.61 -14.02 -25.87
CA ALA A 128 -4.00 -14.43 -25.96
C ALA A 128 -4.65 -14.02 -27.29
N ILE A 129 -4.39 -12.79 -27.77
CA ILE A 129 -5.05 -12.24 -28.97
C ILE A 129 -4.35 -12.64 -30.27
N GLU A 130 -3.07 -13.04 -30.23
CA GLU A 130 -2.34 -13.53 -31.41
C GLU A 130 -3.02 -14.68 -32.13
N LYS A 131 -3.80 -15.50 -31.42
CA LYS A 131 -4.62 -16.59 -31.98
C LYS A 131 -5.67 -16.12 -33.02
N LYS A 132 -6.04 -14.83 -32.94
CA LYS A 132 -6.97 -14.18 -33.88
C LYS A 132 -6.24 -13.21 -34.83
N ASN A 133 -4.92 -13.33 -34.98
CA ASN A 133 -4.08 -12.38 -35.71
C ASN A 133 -4.31 -10.93 -35.27
N ALA A 134 -4.78 -10.70 -34.05
CA ALA A 134 -5.01 -9.38 -33.50
C ALA A 134 -3.70 -8.78 -32.97
N THR A 135 -3.64 -7.45 -32.93
CA THR A 135 -2.43 -6.70 -32.59
C THR A 135 -2.66 -5.70 -31.47
N ILE A 136 -1.56 -5.20 -30.89
CA ILE A 136 -1.59 -4.15 -29.86
C ILE A 136 -1.05 -2.84 -30.44
N LYS A 137 -1.75 -1.73 -30.17
CA LYS A 137 -1.28 -0.35 -30.31
C LYS A 137 -1.11 0.26 -28.92
N TYR A 138 0.12 0.65 -28.57
CA TYR A 138 0.47 1.10 -27.21
C TYR A 138 1.23 2.43 -27.17
N ASP A 139 1.36 3.09 -28.29
CA ASP A 139 2.18 4.30 -28.48
C ASP A 139 1.40 5.60 -28.27
N LYS A 140 0.10 5.53 -27.95
CA LYS A 140 -0.76 6.70 -27.78
C LYS A 140 -1.69 6.59 -26.56
N ASP A 141 -1.70 7.65 -25.77
CA ASP A 141 -2.77 7.92 -24.81
C ASP A 141 -3.89 8.69 -25.52
N LEU A 142 -4.97 7.98 -25.90
CA LEU A 142 -6.11 8.59 -26.58
C LEU A 142 -6.92 9.52 -25.66
N VAL A 143 -6.81 9.36 -24.35
CA VAL A 143 -7.55 10.19 -23.38
C VAL A 143 -6.90 11.56 -23.23
N ASP A 144 -5.61 11.70 -23.46
CA ASP A 144 -4.91 12.98 -23.43
C ASP A 144 -5.50 13.99 -24.45
N GLU A 145 -6.01 13.50 -25.57
CA GLU A 145 -6.70 14.33 -26.57
C GLU A 145 -8.13 14.74 -26.15
N ILE A 146 -8.69 14.10 -25.10
CA ILE A 146 -10.07 14.31 -24.62
C ILE A 146 -10.09 15.10 -23.32
N TRP A 147 -9.14 14.86 -22.45
CA TRP A 147 -9.01 15.47 -21.13
C TRP A 147 -8.17 16.74 -21.19
N THR A 148 -8.77 17.81 -21.71
CA THR A 148 -8.06 19.07 -22.02
C THR A 148 -7.55 19.84 -20.80
N ASP A 149 -8.11 19.59 -19.63
CA ASP A 149 -7.73 20.17 -18.33
C ASP A 149 -7.05 19.13 -17.42
N ARG A 150 -6.41 18.12 -18.01
CA ARG A 150 -5.67 17.09 -17.28
C ARG A 150 -4.58 17.72 -16.42
N PRO A 151 -4.50 17.39 -15.12
CA PRO A 151 -3.42 17.84 -14.26
C PRO A 151 -2.05 17.49 -14.85
N ALA A 152 -1.08 18.39 -14.74
CA ALA A 152 0.30 18.10 -15.15
C ALA A 152 0.92 17.01 -14.26
N LEU A 153 1.98 16.37 -14.73
CA LEU A 153 2.83 15.53 -13.89
C LEU A 153 3.38 16.36 -12.72
N SER A 154 3.43 15.79 -11.55
CA SER A 154 4.01 16.44 -10.37
C SER A 154 5.49 16.77 -10.60
N VAL A 155 5.94 17.88 -10.01
CA VAL A 155 7.32 18.38 -10.06
C VAL A 155 7.65 18.99 -8.69
N LYS A 156 7.34 18.28 -7.62
CA LYS A 156 7.60 18.77 -6.28
C LYS A 156 9.07 18.57 -5.87
N PRO A 157 9.63 19.42 -4.98
CA PRO A 157 11.02 19.32 -4.58
C PRO A 157 11.35 17.97 -3.94
N ALA A 158 12.47 17.39 -4.35
CA ALA A 158 13.05 16.21 -3.75
C ALA A 158 14.05 16.59 -2.63
N PHE A 159 14.26 15.67 -1.70
CA PHE A 159 15.28 15.79 -0.66
C PHE A 159 16.10 14.51 -0.50
N PHE A 160 17.30 14.68 0.00
CA PHE A 160 18.19 13.58 0.34
C PHE A 160 17.92 13.08 1.76
N LEU A 161 17.70 11.79 1.92
CA LEU A 161 17.54 11.15 3.23
C LEU A 161 18.92 10.82 3.79
N GLU A 162 19.36 11.60 4.76
CA GLU A 162 20.67 11.48 5.39
C GLU A 162 20.93 10.09 6.00
N GLU A 163 22.19 9.68 6.09
CA GLU A 163 22.58 8.36 6.61
C GLU A 163 22.14 8.13 8.08
N LYS A 164 21.97 9.19 8.88
CA LYS A 164 21.41 9.08 10.24
C LYS A 164 19.98 8.51 10.25
N TYR A 165 19.28 8.59 9.11
CA TYR A 165 17.96 7.99 8.90
C TYR A 165 18.04 6.70 8.10
N SER A 166 18.74 6.72 6.97
CA SER A 166 18.79 5.57 6.05
C SER A 166 19.75 4.45 6.47
N GLY A 167 20.71 4.75 7.35
CA GLY A 167 21.70 3.79 7.88
C GLY A 167 22.67 3.20 6.86
N ARG A 168 22.49 3.51 5.55
CA ARG A 168 23.28 2.92 4.47
C ARG A 168 23.39 3.89 3.29
N PRO A 169 24.62 4.22 2.83
CA PRO A 169 24.81 5.11 1.70
C PRO A 169 24.36 4.48 0.36
N ALA A 170 24.04 5.33 -0.61
CA ALA A 170 23.64 4.89 -1.95
C ALA A 170 24.74 4.08 -2.67
N SER A 171 26.02 4.37 -2.42
CA SER A 171 27.16 3.61 -2.94
C SER A 171 27.11 2.11 -2.62
N ASP A 172 26.74 1.79 -1.37
CA ASP A 172 26.67 0.40 -0.89
C ASP A 172 25.44 -0.31 -1.48
N LYS A 173 24.32 0.40 -1.62
CA LYS A 173 23.11 -0.12 -2.26
C LYS A 173 23.34 -0.38 -3.76
N LEU A 174 24.03 0.52 -4.46
CA LEU A 174 24.46 0.31 -5.86
C LEU A 174 25.41 -0.88 -5.99
N THR A 175 26.34 -1.06 -5.06
CA THR A 175 27.23 -2.20 -5.04
C THR A 175 26.46 -3.50 -4.89
N PHE A 176 25.52 -3.57 -3.93
CA PHE A 176 24.61 -4.70 -3.76
C PHE A 176 23.85 -5.05 -5.06
N VAL A 177 23.26 -4.03 -5.73
CA VAL A 177 22.54 -4.24 -6.99
C VAL A 177 23.46 -4.79 -8.07
N ARG A 178 24.68 -4.26 -8.21
CA ARG A 178 25.69 -4.74 -9.18
C ARG A 178 26.13 -6.17 -8.90
N ASP A 179 26.27 -6.56 -7.64
CA ASP A 179 26.57 -7.95 -7.27
C ASP A 179 25.43 -8.88 -7.69
N LYS A 180 24.17 -8.48 -7.48
CA LYS A 180 23.02 -9.25 -7.97
C LYS A 180 22.96 -9.33 -9.51
N MET A 181 23.23 -8.23 -10.20
CA MET A 181 23.35 -8.24 -11.65
C MET A 181 24.42 -9.24 -12.13
N LYS A 182 25.57 -9.26 -11.46
CA LYS A 182 26.67 -10.18 -11.77
C LYS A 182 26.28 -11.64 -11.52
N GLU A 183 25.61 -11.94 -10.40
CA GLU A 183 25.09 -13.29 -10.10
C GLU A 183 24.13 -13.78 -11.20
N GLU A 184 23.29 -12.91 -11.75
CA GLU A 184 22.33 -13.22 -12.82
C GLU A 184 22.94 -13.12 -14.23
N GLY A 185 24.17 -12.62 -14.36
CA GLY A 185 24.84 -12.40 -15.64
C GLY A 185 24.18 -11.29 -16.50
N ALA A 186 23.68 -10.24 -15.84
CA ALA A 186 23.07 -9.09 -16.48
C ALA A 186 24.06 -7.93 -16.67
N ASP A 187 24.02 -7.29 -17.82
CA ASP A 187 24.85 -6.12 -18.15
C ASP A 187 24.19 -4.80 -17.67
N ALA A 188 22.87 -4.78 -17.61
CA ALA A 188 22.08 -3.65 -17.15
C ALA A 188 20.89 -4.11 -16.32
N PHE A 189 20.42 -3.26 -15.41
CA PHE A 189 19.19 -3.43 -14.64
C PHE A 189 18.28 -2.22 -14.85
N ILE A 190 17.08 -2.45 -15.36
CA ILE A 190 16.05 -1.41 -15.53
C ILE A 190 15.13 -1.47 -14.31
N LEU A 191 15.13 -0.40 -13.53
CA LEU A 191 14.31 -0.25 -12.33
C LEU A 191 13.31 0.89 -12.54
N THR A 192 12.03 0.58 -12.35
CA THR A 192 10.92 1.53 -12.58
C THR A 192 10.05 1.75 -11.34
N SER A 193 10.16 0.88 -10.34
CA SER A 193 9.44 1.02 -9.07
C SER A 193 9.97 2.22 -8.29
N LEU A 194 9.11 3.19 -7.98
CA LEU A 194 9.49 4.45 -7.35
C LEU A 194 10.08 4.26 -5.96
N ASP A 195 9.48 3.37 -5.15
CA ASP A 195 9.96 3.05 -3.81
C ASP A 195 11.36 2.43 -3.83
N ASP A 196 11.63 1.55 -4.78
CA ASP A 196 12.93 0.93 -4.96
C ASP A 196 14.00 1.94 -5.40
N ILE A 197 13.64 2.89 -6.28
CA ILE A 197 14.53 3.98 -6.72
C ILE A 197 14.81 4.93 -5.56
N ALA A 198 13.77 5.29 -4.81
CA ALA A 198 13.88 6.17 -3.64
C ALA A 198 14.79 5.54 -2.57
N TRP A 199 14.64 4.23 -2.32
CA TRP A 199 15.51 3.47 -1.42
C TRP A 199 16.95 3.43 -1.96
N LEU A 200 17.14 3.12 -3.25
CA LEU A 200 18.46 2.94 -3.86
C LEU A 200 19.34 4.19 -3.72
N TYR A 201 18.74 5.36 -3.97
CA TYR A 201 19.46 6.64 -3.98
C TYR A 201 19.31 7.46 -2.71
N ASN A 202 18.63 6.96 -1.67
CA ASN A 202 18.26 7.74 -0.49
C ASN A 202 17.57 9.06 -0.86
N MET A 203 16.74 9.04 -1.89
CA MET A 203 15.98 10.19 -2.38
C MET A 203 14.52 10.06 -1.97
N ARG A 204 13.94 11.14 -1.48
CA ARG A 204 12.51 11.24 -1.17
C ARG A 204 11.93 12.47 -1.85
N GLY A 205 10.61 12.51 -2.01
CA GLY A 205 9.91 13.64 -2.64
C GLY A 205 8.44 13.66 -2.22
N ASP A 206 7.60 14.27 -3.04
CA ASP A 206 6.17 14.43 -2.78
C ASP A 206 5.37 14.41 -4.09
N ASP A 207 5.80 13.57 -5.05
CA ASP A 207 5.12 13.46 -6.34
C ASP A 207 3.86 12.59 -6.28
N ILE A 208 3.75 11.73 -5.27
CA ILE A 208 2.58 10.87 -5.02
C ILE A 208 2.06 11.17 -3.61
N PRO A 209 0.76 11.43 -3.43
CA PRO A 209 0.18 11.61 -2.10
C PRO A 209 0.44 10.42 -1.19
N CYS A 210 0.78 10.67 0.06
CA CYS A 210 1.04 9.68 1.11
C CYS A 210 2.23 8.75 0.85
N ASN A 211 2.95 8.93 -0.24
CA ASN A 211 4.15 8.16 -0.56
C ASN A 211 5.29 9.10 -0.99
N PRO A 212 6.30 9.33 -0.15
CA PRO A 212 7.31 10.36 -0.38
C PRO A 212 8.36 9.96 -1.43
N VAL A 213 7.93 9.81 -2.67
CA VAL A 213 8.74 9.40 -3.83
C VAL A 213 8.81 10.49 -4.90
N VAL A 214 9.74 10.31 -5.84
CA VAL A 214 9.95 11.16 -7.01
C VAL A 214 9.68 10.36 -8.27
N LEU A 215 8.89 10.91 -9.20
CA LEU A 215 8.67 10.30 -10.51
C LEU A 215 10.00 10.14 -11.24
N SER A 216 10.49 8.92 -11.35
CA SER A 216 11.81 8.62 -11.88
C SER A 216 11.94 7.20 -12.42
N TYR A 217 12.88 7.01 -13.32
CA TYR A 217 13.35 5.68 -13.76
C TYR A 217 14.86 5.61 -13.56
N THR A 218 15.41 4.42 -13.45
CA THR A 218 16.86 4.26 -13.48
C THR A 218 17.31 3.03 -14.26
N VAL A 219 18.45 3.16 -14.92
CA VAL A 219 19.18 2.05 -15.55
C VAL A 219 20.53 1.95 -14.88
N VAL A 220 20.79 0.86 -14.18
CA VAL A 220 22.05 0.59 -13.50
C VAL A 220 22.93 -0.30 -14.36
N PHE A 221 24.18 0.13 -14.59
CA PHE A 221 25.25 -0.65 -15.22
C PHE A 221 26.32 -1.01 -14.21
N MET A 222 27.26 -1.83 -14.61
CA MET A 222 28.34 -2.28 -13.72
C MET A 222 29.27 -1.15 -13.26
N ASP A 223 29.45 -0.10 -14.05
CA ASP A 223 30.38 1.01 -13.81
C ASP A 223 29.71 2.37 -13.56
N LYS A 224 28.45 2.53 -13.96
CA LYS A 224 27.67 3.76 -13.82
C LYS A 224 26.19 3.46 -13.58
N ALA A 225 25.38 4.49 -13.37
CA ALA A 225 23.93 4.43 -13.46
C ALA A 225 23.41 5.68 -14.19
N VAL A 226 22.18 5.60 -14.69
CA VAL A 226 21.48 6.73 -15.31
C VAL A 226 20.13 6.86 -14.65
N ILE A 227 19.80 8.03 -14.12
CA ILE A 227 18.49 8.34 -13.57
C ILE A 227 17.74 9.29 -14.51
N PHE A 228 16.46 9.02 -14.71
CA PHE A 228 15.55 9.80 -15.55
C PHE A 228 14.50 10.45 -14.67
N LEU A 229 14.51 11.76 -14.56
CA LEU A 229 13.57 12.53 -13.74
C LEU A 229 13.48 13.97 -14.26
N ASN A 230 12.55 14.74 -13.71
CA ASN A 230 12.53 16.18 -13.98
C ASN A 230 13.60 16.87 -13.11
N GLU A 231 14.60 17.46 -13.75
CA GLU A 231 15.72 18.10 -13.03
C GLU A 231 15.30 19.24 -12.11
N ALA A 232 14.11 19.83 -12.31
CA ALA A 232 13.60 20.90 -11.46
C ALA A 232 13.30 20.44 -10.01
N VAL A 233 13.15 19.13 -9.78
CA VAL A 233 12.94 18.59 -8.43
C VAL A 233 14.22 18.53 -7.60
N LEU A 234 15.40 18.58 -8.25
CA LEU A 234 16.70 18.34 -7.62
C LEU A 234 17.27 19.61 -6.97
N ASN A 235 17.74 19.44 -5.73
CA ASN A 235 18.59 20.41 -5.05
C ASN A 235 20.09 20.07 -5.21
N ASP A 236 20.96 20.97 -4.74
CA ASP A 236 22.42 20.81 -4.87
C ASP A 236 22.95 19.57 -4.12
N VAL A 237 22.32 19.17 -3.01
CA VAL A 237 22.74 17.99 -2.23
C VAL A 237 22.51 16.72 -3.04
N LEU A 238 21.33 16.55 -3.64
CA LEU A 238 21.04 15.40 -4.49
C LEU A 238 21.90 15.35 -5.74
N ARG A 239 22.18 16.51 -6.37
CA ARG A 239 23.10 16.58 -7.53
C ARG A 239 24.51 16.12 -7.15
N ALA A 240 25.03 16.57 -6.00
CA ALA A 240 26.33 16.16 -5.50
C ALA A 240 26.38 14.66 -5.17
N GLU A 241 25.31 14.10 -4.57
CA GLU A 241 25.23 12.65 -4.30
C GLU A 241 25.16 11.83 -5.60
N PHE A 242 24.44 12.28 -6.62
CA PHE A 242 24.42 11.60 -7.92
C PHE A 242 25.80 11.65 -8.60
N GLU A 243 26.48 12.79 -8.61
CA GLU A 243 27.83 12.92 -9.16
C GLU A 243 28.83 12.00 -8.44
N LYS A 244 28.84 12.01 -7.11
CA LYS A 244 29.67 11.15 -6.24
C LYS A 244 29.48 9.65 -6.58
N ASN A 245 28.27 9.24 -6.88
CA ASN A 245 27.91 7.85 -7.18
C ASN A 245 27.96 7.51 -8.68
N LYS A 246 28.45 8.41 -9.54
CA LYS A 246 28.50 8.27 -11.01
C LYS A 246 27.12 7.97 -11.61
N VAL A 247 26.12 8.72 -11.17
CA VAL A 247 24.76 8.66 -11.68
C VAL A 247 24.55 9.81 -12.64
N GLU A 248 24.35 9.51 -13.92
CA GLU A 248 24.03 10.47 -14.97
C GLU A 248 22.56 10.87 -14.86
N ILE A 249 22.25 12.16 -14.89
CA ILE A 249 20.89 12.68 -14.84
C ILE A 249 20.40 12.93 -16.28
N ARG A 250 19.17 12.48 -16.60
CA ARG A 250 18.49 12.72 -17.88
C ARG A 250 17.03 13.10 -17.68
N PRO A 251 16.42 13.79 -18.68
CA PRO A 251 14.99 14.11 -18.67
C PRO A 251 14.12 12.86 -18.50
N TYR A 252 13.03 12.97 -17.73
CA TYR A 252 12.15 11.88 -17.34
C TYR A 252 11.70 10.98 -18.51
N ASN A 253 11.25 11.56 -19.60
CA ASN A 253 10.73 10.81 -20.74
C ASN A 253 11.82 10.22 -21.66
N ASP A 254 13.09 10.56 -21.45
CA ASP A 254 14.18 10.05 -22.29
C ASP A 254 14.38 8.54 -22.13
N ILE A 255 13.86 7.93 -21.06
CA ILE A 255 13.96 6.48 -20.81
C ILE A 255 13.47 5.66 -22.01
N TYR A 256 12.37 6.06 -22.67
CA TYR A 256 11.76 5.31 -23.77
C TYR A 256 12.67 5.25 -25.01
N GLU A 257 13.41 6.31 -25.32
CA GLU A 257 14.41 6.32 -26.39
C GLU A 257 15.74 5.71 -25.91
N TYR A 258 16.11 5.93 -24.66
CA TYR A 258 17.36 5.40 -24.10
C TYR A 258 17.43 3.88 -24.17
N VAL A 259 16.36 3.19 -23.81
CA VAL A 259 16.33 1.71 -23.81
C VAL A 259 16.46 1.11 -25.22
N LYS A 260 16.07 1.84 -26.28
CA LYS A 260 16.32 1.44 -27.69
C LYS A 260 17.83 1.39 -28.03
N GLY A 261 18.63 2.17 -27.30
CA GLY A 261 20.08 2.24 -27.44
C GLY A 261 20.85 1.13 -26.73
N LEU A 262 20.19 0.22 -25.97
CA LEU A 262 20.83 -0.85 -25.20
C LEU A 262 21.32 -2.04 -26.04
N LYS A 263 21.45 -1.90 -27.36
CA LYS A 263 21.83 -2.94 -28.34
C LYS A 263 23.17 -3.63 -28.06
N ASP A 264 24.06 -2.99 -27.30
CA ASP A 264 25.35 -3.53 -26.92
C ASP A 264 25.29 -4.38 -25.63
N CYS A 265 24.20 -4.32 -24.88
CA CYS A 265 23.94 -5.20 -23.75
C CYS A 265 23.57 -6.59 -24.27
N LYS A 266 24.09 -7.64 -23.61
CA LYS A 266 23.67 -9.01 -23.89
C LYS A 266 22.40 -9.37 -23.15
N LYS A 267 22.29 -8.92 -21.88
CA LYS A 267 21.16 -9.23 -21.00
C LYS A 267 20.79 -8.06 -20.11
N VAL A 268 19.50 -7.82 -19.97
CA VAL A 268 18.92 -6.80 -19.10
C VAL A 268 18.03 -7.46 -18.06
N LEU A 269 18.32 -7.20 -16.78
CA LEU A 269 17.50 -7.57 -15.64
C LEU A 269 16.32 -6.60 -15.52
N LEU A 270 15.12 -7.09 -15.28
CA LEU A 270 13.92 -6.28 -15.07
C LEU A 270 12.80 -7.08 -14.41
N ASP A 271 11.93 -6.41 -13.67
CA ASP A 271 10.70 -7.01 -13.14
C ASP A 271 9.53 -6.72 -14.09
N THR A 272 8.99 -7.75 -14.72
CA THR A 272 7.89 -7.61 -15.68
C THR A 272 6.57 -7.14 -15.05
N ASN A 273 6.41 -7.28 -13.74
CA ASN A 273 5.24 -6.75 -13.01
C ASN A 273 5.39 -5.26 -12.66
N LYS A 274 6.59 -4.68 -12.83
CA LYS A 274 6.88 -3.27 -12.54
C LYS A 274 7.25 -2.47 -13.78
N VAL A 275 8.00 -3.05 -14.70
CA VAL A 275 8.38 -2.38 -15.95
C VAL A 275 7.17 -2.29 -16.88
N ASN A 276 6.83 -1.07 -17.32
CA ASN A 276 5.72 -0.85 -18.23
C ASN A 276 5.98 -1.40 -19.64
N TYR A 277 4.91 -1.65 -20.36
CA TYR A 277 4.94 -2.32 -21.67
C TYR A 277 5.71 -1.52 -22.73
N ALA A 278 5.66 -0.19 -22.66
CA ALA A 278 6.39 0.67 -23.60
C ALA A 278 7.91 0.55 -23.42
N ILE A 279 8.42 0.60 -22.20
CA ILE A 279 9.85 0.37 -21.91
C ILE A 279 10.27 -1.02 -22.37
N TYR A 280 9.51 -2.06 -21.95
CA TYR A 280 9.82 -3.45 -22.27
C TYR A 280 9.88 -3.70 -23.79
N SER A 281 8.93 -3.16 -24.54
CA SER A 281 8.82 -3.34 -26.00
C SER A 281 9.88 -2.56 -26.78
N ASN A 282 10.43 -1.49 -26.19
CA ASN A 282 11.49 -0.70 -26.78
C ASN A 282 12.89 -1.30 -26.60
N ILE A 283 13.07 -2.29 -25.71
CA ILE A 283 14.35 -3.01 -25.58
C ILE A 283 14.59 -3.82 -26.86
N PRO A 284 15.74 -3.67 -27.54
CA PRO A 284 16.04 -4.35 -28.80
C PRO A 284 15.88 -5.89 -28.71
N GLU A 285 15.42 -6.52 -29.78
CA GLU A 285 15.16 -7.97 -29.83
C GLU A 285 16.42 -8.82 -29.59
N ASN A 286 17.60 -8.32 -29.98
CA ASN A 286 18.88 -8.99 -29.74
C ASN A 286 19.34 -8.96 -28.29
N VAL A 287 18.67 -8.21 -27.41
CA VAL A 287 18.99 -8.10 -25.98
C VAL A 287 18.15 -9.10 -25.19
N GLY A 288 18.81 -10.01 -24.49
CA GLY A 288 18.14 -10.97 -23.61
C GLY A 288 17.46 -10.27 -22.43
N LYS A 289 16.18 -10.52 -22.23
CA LYS A 289 15.40 -9.98 -21.09
C LYS A 289 15.37 -11.02 -19.99
N LEU A 290 15.85 -10.69 -18.79
CA LEU A 290 15.83 -11.53 -17.59
C LEU A 290 14.67 -11.09 -16.67
N PRO A 291 13.50 -11.74 -16.75
CA PRO A 291 12.35 -11.40 -15.91
C PRO A 291 12.57 -11.98 -14.49
N LYS A 292 12.86 -11.11 -13.56
CA LYS A 292 13.03 -11.43 -12.13
C LYS A 292 12.39 -10.33 -11.29
N VAL A 293 11.94 -10.68 -10.08
CA VAL A 293 11.57 -9.69 -9.07
C VAL A 293 12.79 -8.79 -8.81
N ASN A 294 12.56 -7.50 -8.64
CA ASN A 294 13.64 -6.55 -8.36
C ASN A 294 14.45 -6.99 -7.14
N PRO A 295 15.78 -7.11 -7.24
CA PRO A 295 16.62 -7.53 -6.10
C PRO A 295 16.51 -6.55 -4.92
N THR A 296 16.13 -5.31 -5.18
CA THR A 296 15.88 -4.26 -4.19
C THR A 296 14.66 -4.55 -3.30
N THR A 297 13.64 -5.24 -3.80
CA THR A 297 12.40 -5.51 -3.07
C THR A 297 12.65 -6.22 -1.73
N LEU A 298 13.36 -7.35 -1.74
CA LEU A 298 13.67 -8.09 -0.51
C LEU A 298 14.68 -7.35 0.37
N GLU A 299 15.69 -6.72 -0.25
CA GLU A 299 16.74 -6.03 0.50
C GLU A 299 16.20 -4.80 1.25
N LYS A 300 15.31 -4.03 0.61
CA LYS A 300 14.62 -2.88 1.19
C LYS A 300 13.69 -3.28 2.34
N ALA A 301 13.02 -4.42 2.24
CA ALA A 301 12.11 -4.93 3.26
C ALA A 301 12.83 -5.29 4.57
N LYS A 302 14.11 -5.69 4.51
CA LYS A 302 14.96 -5.97 5.68
C LYS A 302 15.56 -4.67 6.21
N LYS A 303 14.90 -4.05 7.17
CA LYS A 303 15.36 -2.80 7.79
C LYS A 303 16.68 -3.02 8.51
N ASN A 304 17.64 -2.13 8.31
CA ASN A 304 18.91 -2.15 9.04
C ASN A 304 18.73 -1.61 10.48
N SER A 305 19.76 -1.71 11.31
CA SER A 305 19.68 -1.31 12.72
C SER A 305 19.32 0.17 12.93
N THR A 306 19.82 1.05 12.06
CA THR A 306 19.50 2.49 12.12
C THR A 306 18.04 2.75 11.76
N GLU A 307 17.54 2.12 10.71
CA GLU A 307 16.12 2.20 10.30
C GLU A 307 15.22 1.66 11.43
N ILE A 308 15.56 0.53 12.06
CA ILE A 308 14.79 -0.06 13.17
C ILE A 308 14.75 0.88 14.38
N GLU A 309 15.87 1.47 14.77
CA GLU A 309 15.91 2.44 15.88
C GLU A 309 15.07 3.69 15.57
N ASN A 310 15.10 4.17 14.35
CA ASN A 310 14.31 5.30 13.91
C ASN A 310 12.81 4.95 13.84
N ILE A 311 12.42 3.78 13.29
CA ILE A 311 11.03 3.30 13.28
C ILE A 311 10.44 3.33 14.71
N LYS A 312 11.17 2.87 15.71
CA LYS A 312 10.72 2.92 17.10
C LYS A 312 10.48 4.36 17.59
N LYS A 313 11.32 5.32 17.16
CA LYS A 313 11.11 6.75 17.48
C LYS A 313 9.87 7.31 16.77
N ALA A 314 9.67 6.98 15.49
CA ALA A 314 8.47 7.38 14.76
C ALA A 314 7.20 6.87 15.46
N HIS A 315 7.19 5.62 15.91
CA HIS A 315 6.04 5.03 16.60
C HIS A 315 5.82 5.59 18.02
N VAL A 316 6.85 6.08 18.70
CA VAL A 316 6.66 6.85 19.94
C VAL A 316 5.96 8.17 19.64
N LYS A 317 6.40 8.92 18.63
CA LYS A 317 5.77 10.18 18.20
C LYS A 317 4.32 9.96 17.79
N ASP A 318 4.07 8.95 16.97
CA ASP A 318 2.72 8.59 16.52
C ASP A 318 1.83 8.14 17.67
N GLY A 319 2.37 7.34 18.59
CA GLY A 319 1.70 6.92 19.82
C GLY A 319 1.29 8.10 20.71
N VAL A 320 2.12 9.14 20.81
CA VAL A 320 1.77 10.39 21.50
C VAL A 320 0.58 11.07 20.83
N ALA A 321 0.58 11.18 19.50
CA ALA A 321 -0.54 11.75 18.75
C ALA A 321 -1.83 10.94 18.95
N MET A 322 -1.75 9.62 18.86
CA MET A 322 -2.87 8.71 19.06
C MET A 322 -3.45 8.78 20.48
N VAL A 323 -2.62 8.83 21.51
CA VAL A 323 -3.08 8.92 22.91
C VAL A 323 -3.80 10.24 23.15
N LYS A 324 -3.26 11.38 22.68
CA LYS A 324 -3.93 12.69 22.76
C LYS A 324 -5.29 12.67 22.07
N PHE A 325 -5.34 12.05 20.89
CA PHE A 325 -6.57 11.91 20.11
C PHE A 325 -7.62 11.05 20.83
N ILE A 326 -7.26 9.85 21.29
CA ILE A 326 -8.21 8.95 21.95
C ILE A 326 -8.74 9.58 23.24
N TYR A 327 -7.85 10.20 24.04
CA TYR A 327 -8.24 10.95 25.23
C TYR A 327 -9.25 12.06 24.90
N TRP A 328 -8.96 12.86 23.86
CA TRP A 328 -9.84 13.94 23.45
C TRP A 328 -11.22 13.42 23.00
N VAL A 329 -11.27 12.39 22.16
CA VAL A 329 -12.54 11.79 21.71
C VAL A 329 -13.36 11.31 22.91
N LYS A 330 -12.76 10.50 23.79
CA LYS A 330 -13.46 9.94 24.97
C LYS A 330 -13.92 11.02 25.95
N LYS A 331 -13.17 12.09 26.11
CA LYS A 331 -13.53 13.21 26.99
C LYS A 331 -14.69 14.05 26.45
N ASN A 332 -14.83 14.18 25.15
CA ASN A 332 -15.68 15.18 24.50
C ASN A 332 -16.90 14.61 23.75
N VAL A 333 -16.91 13.33 23.39
CA VAL A 333 -18.07 12.70 22.73
C VAL A 333 -19.32 12.89 23.58
N GLY A 334 -20.42 13.32 22.93
CA GLY A 334 -21.68 13.67 23.59
C GLY A 334 -21.69 15.02 24.33
N LYS A 335 -20.57 15.74 24.44
CA LYS A 335 -20.47 17.08 25.04
C LYS A 335 -20.30 18.17 23.98
N MET A 336 -19.70 17.84 22.84
CA MET A 336 -19.59 18.70 21.68
C MET A 336 -19.86 17.88 20.42
N LYS A 337 -20.16 18.53 19.31
CA LYS A 337 -20.32 17.86 18.03
C LYS A 337 -18.94 17.41 17.53
N ILE A 338 -18.77 16.12 17.35
CA ILE A 338 -17.60 15.49 16.73
C ILE A 338 -18.15 14.62 15.60
N THR A 339 -17.58 14.75 14.40
CA THR A 339 -17.90 13.93 13.24
C THR A 339 -16.70 13.09 12.82
N GLU A 340 -16.89 12.13 11.93
CA GLU A 340 -15.82 11.31 11.38
C GLU A 340 -14.71 12.18 10.76
N ILE A 341 -15.08 13.18 9.95
CA ILE A 341 -14.12 14.13 9.34
C ILE A 341 -13.43 14.96 10.42
N SER A 342 -14.17 15.59 11.33
CA SER A 342 -13.55 16.45 12.34
C SER A 342 -12.66 15.69 13.31
N ALA A 343 -12.93 14.39 13.54
CA ALA A 343 -12.07 13.52 14.32
C ALA A 343 -10.77 13.18 13.57
N SER A 344 -10.88 12.89 12.27
CA SER A 344 -9.73 12.67 11.39
C SER A 344 -8.81 13.90 11.36
N ASP A 345 -9.39 15.09 11.12
CA ASP A 345 -8.65 16.36 11.10
C ASP A 345 -7.92 16.62 12.42
N TYR A 346 -8.60 16.37 13.56
CA TYR A 346 -7.97 16.53 14.87
C TYR A 346 -6.79 15.59 15.07
N LEU A 347 -6.89 14.33 14.62
CA LEU A 347 -5.77 13.37 14.71
C LEU A 347 -4.60 13.83 13.84
N GLU A 348 -4.85 14.29 12.62
CA GLU A 348 -3.80 14.81 11.75
C GLU A 348 -3.09 16.03 12.39
N GLU A 349 -3.83 16.95 13.03
CA GLU A 349 -3.23 18.05 13.77
C GLU A 349 -2.29 17.57 14.89
N ARG A 350 -2.64 16.48 15.62
CA ARG A 350 -1.76 15.90 16.66
C ARG A 350 -0.49 15.29 16.08
N ARG A 351 -0.58 14.70 14.87
CA ARG A 351 0.60 14.22 14.14
C ARG A 351 1.48 15.37 13.67
N ARG A 352 0.88 16.46 13.17
CA ARG A 352 1.60 17.67 12.75
C ARG A 352 2.34 18.37 13.88
N GLU A 353 1.95 18.16 15.13
CA GLU A 353 2.69 18.66 16.31
C GLU A 353 3.98 17.88 16.57
N GLN A 354 4.14 16.69 16.01
CA GLN A 354 5.31 15.86 16.22
C GLN A 354 6.46 16.33 15.32
N ASP A 355 7.66 16.42 15.91
CA ASP A 355 8.86 16.78 15.16
C ASP A 355 9.16 15.76 14.06
N GLY A 356 9.50 16.25 12.88
CA GLY A 356 9.82 15.41 11.72
C GLY A 356 8.63 14.76 11.00
N PHE A 357 7.38 15.09 11.37
CA PHE A 357 6.21 14.70 10.58
C PHE A 357 6.23 15.40 9.21
N ILE A 358 5.95 14.65 8.16
CA ILE A 358 5.96 15.13 6.78
C ILE A 358 4.54 15.20 6.23
N GLU A 359 3.84 14.07 6.22
CA GLU A 359 2.47 13.91 5.72
C GLU A 359 1.82 12.65 6.32
N LEU A 360 0.57 12.39 6.02
CA LEU A 360 -0.09 11.12 6.33
C LEU A 360 0.53 10.00 5.48
N SER A 361 0.56 8.76 6.00
CA SER A 361 1.00 7.57 5.25
C SER A 361 -0.11 7.01 4.35
N PHE A 362 -1.36 7.37 4.61
CA PHE A 362 -2.56 7.13 3.80
C PHE A 362 -3.72 7.98 4.33
N ASP A 363 -4.79 8.10 3.54
CA ASP A 363 -5.99 8.82 3.96
C ASP A 363 -6.63 8.14 5.18
N THR A 364 -6.80 8.87 6.27
CA THR A 364 -7.34 8.34 7.52
C THR A 364 -8.72 7.73 7.34
N ILE A 365 -8.89 6.49 7.76
CA ILE A 365 -10.18 5.82 7.88
C ILE A 365 -10.73 6.11 9.28
N ALA A 366 -11.74 6.95 9.36
CA ALA A 366 -12.44 7.28 10.58
C ALA A 366 -13.90 6.86 10.42
N ALA A 367 -14.30 5.75 11.04
CA ALA A 367 -15.56 5.08 10.75
C ALA A 367 -16.36 4.76 12.01
N TYR A 368 -17.56 5.30 12.10
CA TYR A 368 -18.45 5.12 13.25
C TYR A 368 -19.44 3.98 13.01
N ASN A 369 -19.47 3.02 13.94
CA ASN A 369 -20.41 1.88 13.95
C ASN A 369 -20.50 1.16 12.59
N ALA A 370 -21.64 1.23 11.91
CA ALA A 370 -21.91 0.52 10.66
C ALA A 370 -21.01 0.96 9.49
N ASN A 371 -20.49 2.19 9.49
CA ASN A 371 -19.56 2.67 8.46
C ASN A 371 -18.25 1.87 8.51
N ALA A 372 -17.83 1.42 9.68
CA ALA A 372 -16.64 0.61 9.88
C ALA A 372 -16.76 -0.82 9.29
N ALA A 373 -17.94 -1.24 8.85
CA ALA A 373 -18.10 -2.49 8.11
C ALA A 373 -17.49 -2.42 6.69
N MET A 374 -17.25 -1.21 6.18
CA MET A 374 -16.50 -0.97 4.94
C MET A 374 -15.02 -0.77 5.28
N MET A 375 -14.18 -1.74 4.92
CA MET A 375 -12.76 -1.79 5.33
C MET A 375 -11.96 -0.54 4.93
N HIS A 376 -12.29 0.06 3.77
CA HIS A 376 -11.66 1.28 3.23
C HIS A 376 -12.70 2.42 3.18
N TYR A 377 -13.42 2.62 4.29
CA TYR A 377 -14.38 3.71 4.39
C TYR A 377 -13.68 5.07 4.31
N SER A 378 -14.28 5.98 3.57
CA SER A 378 -13.87 7.38 3.53
C SER A 378 -15.10 8.26 3.72
N ALA A 379 -15.14 9.05 4.77
CA ALA A 379 -16.16 10.04 4.99
C ALA A 379 -16.03 11.16 3.95
N THR A 380 -17.18 11.67 3.49
CA THR A 380 -17.23 12.83 2.60
C THR A 380 -18.12 13.91 3.24
N PRO A 381 -18.02 15.18 2.84
CA PRO A 381 -18.87 16.24 3.40
C PRO A 381 -20.39 15.94 3.33
N GLU A 382 -20.82 15.14 2.33
CA GLU A 382 -22.20 14.71 2.17
C GLU A 382 -22.57 13.52 3.06
N HIS A 383 -21.56 12.76 3.51
CA HIS A 383 -21.70 11.53 4.30
C HIS A 383 -20.73 11.56 5.49
N ASP A 384 -20.87 12.58 6.35
CA ASP A 384 -20.05 12.80 7.54
C ASP A 384 -20.87 12.53 8.79
N THR A 385 -20.67 11.37 9.41
CA THR A 385 -21.48 10.90 10.53
C THR A 385 -21.03 11.53 11.85
N GLU A 386 -21.97 12.05 12.64
CA GLU A 386 -21.70 12.54 13.99
C GLU A 386 -21.53 11.39 14.98
N LEU A 387 -20.44 11.40 15.74
CA LEU A 387 -20.17 10.45 16.81
C LEU A 387 -21.11 10.65 17.99
N LYS A 388 -21.69 9.58 18.52
CA LYS A 388 -22.54 9.58 19.71
C LYS A 388 -21.85 8.81 20.85
N PRO A 389 -22.22 9.06 22.13
CA PRO A 389 -21.65 8.33 23.26
C PRO A 389 -22.22 6.90 23.37
N GLU A 390 -22.05 6.12 22.31
CA GLU A 390 -22.45 4.71 22.17
C GLU A 390 -21.66 4.02 21.06
N GLY A 391 -21.49 2.73 21.17
CA GLY A 391 -20.90 1.90 20.11
C GLY A 391 -19.39 2.06 19.92
N PHE A 392 -18.93 1.76 18.71
CA PHE A 392 -17.53 1.79 18.31
C PHE A 392 -17.19 2.93 17.36
N PHE A 393 -15.98 3.45 17.51
CA PHE A 393 -15.33 4.31 16.52
C PHE A 393 -14.00 3.67 16.11
N LEU A 394 -13.93 3.19 14.88
CA LEU A 394 -12.74 2.63 14.28
C LEU A 394 -11.94 3.75 13.64
N VAL A 395 -10.66 3.86 13.99
CA VAL A 395 -9.72 4.80 13.37
C VAL A 395 -8.48 4.04 12.95
N ASP A 396 -8.25 4.05 11.64
CA ASP A 396 -7.09 3.49 10.96
C ASP A 396 -6.33 4.61 10.26
N SER A 397 -5.05 4.78 10.59
CA SER A 397 -4.32 5.98 10.22
C SER A 397 -2.82 5.81 10.45
N GLY A 398 -2.02 6.63 9.78
CA GLY A 398 -0.59 6.63 9.97
C GLY A 398 0.08 7.92 9.49
N GLY A 399 1.36 8.02 9.69
CA GLY A 399 2.15 9.18 9.30
C GLY A 399 3.51 8.81 8.71
N GLN A 400 3.97 9.68 7.81
CA GLN A 400 5.32 9.70 7.28
C GLN A 400 6.17 10.64 8.15
N TYR A 401 7.20 10.10 8.78
CA TYR A 401 8.19 10.82 9.56
C TYR A 401 9.56 10.62 8.94
N TYR A 402 10.52 11.53 9.17
CA TYR A 402 11.91 11.28 8.74
C TYR A 402 12.45 9.96 9.30
N GLU A 403 11.92 9.52 10.43
CA GLU A 403 12.29 8.29 11.12
C GLU A 403 11.54 7.05 10.64
N GLY A 404 10.59 7.17 9.71
CA GLY A 404 9.88 6.03 9.12
C GLY A 404 8.40 6.27 8.89
N THR A 405 7.72 5.22 8.48
CA THR A 405 6.28 5.19 8.21
C THR A 405 5.57 4.51 9.36
N THR A 406 4.39 5.01 9.75
CA THR A 406 3.55 4.36 10.76
C THR A 406 2.20 3.98 10.17
N ASP A 407 1.65 2.89 10.73
CA ASP A 407 0.34 2.35 10.42
C ASP A 407 -0.28 1.80 11.71
N ILE A 408 -1.48 2.24 12.05
CA ILE A 408 -2.16 1.83 13.27
C ILE A 408 -3.67 1.89 13.16
N THR A 409 -4.33 0.83 13.59
CA THR A 409 -5.77 0.86 13.83
C THR A 409 -6.11 0.69 15.30
N ARG A 410 -7.04 1.51 15.78
CA ARG A 410 -7.72 1.32 17.07
C ARG A 410 -9.23 1.39 16.90
N THR A 411 -9.92 0.44 17.48
CA THR A 411 -11.37 0.48 17.64
C THR A 411 -11.69 0.99 19.05
N ILE A 412 -12.24 2.19 19.12
CA ILE A 412 -12.46 2.97 20.36
C ILE A 412 -13.90 2.78 20.82
N VAL A 413 -14.10 2.50 22.10
CA VAL A 413 -15.43 2.44 22.73
C VAL A 413 -15.91 3.85 23.06
N LEU A 414 -17.07 4.23 22.54
CA LEU A 414 -17.69 5.52 22.83
C LEU A 414 -18.81 5.44 23.88
N GLY A 415 -19.23 4.24 24.25
CA GLY A 415 -20.28 4.00 25.25
C GLY A 415 -20.83 2.59 25.21
N PRO A 416 -22.11 2.35 25.56
CA PRO A 416 -22.66 1.00 25.68
C PRO A 416 -22.49 0.15 24.43
N LEU A 417 -22.08 -1.09 24.60
CA LEU A 417 -21.87 -2.09 23.55
C LEU A 417 -22.81 -3.28 23.71
N LYS A 418 -23.19 -3.88 22.57
CA LYS A 418 -23.87 -5.19 22.54
C LYS A 418 -22.88 -6.30 22.91
N ASP A 419 -23.36 -7.39 23.51
CA ASP A 419 -22.52 -8.54 23.92
C ASP A 419 -21.82 -9.18 22.70
N GLU A 420 -22.49 -9.23 21.55
CA GLU A 420 -21.91 -9.70 20.31
C GLU A 420 -20.70 -8.85 19.86
N TRP A 421 -20.77 -7.53 19.99
CA TRP A 421 -19.70 -6.62 19.64
C TRP A 421 -18.48 -6.80 20.55
N LYS A 422 -18.72 -6.99 21.86
CA LYS A 422 -17.66 -7.31 22.84
C LYS A 422 -16.99 -8.64 22.55
N ARG A 423 -17.79 -9.68 22.18
CA ARG A 423 -17.26 -10.97 21.74
C ARG A 423 -16.33 -10.81 20.55
N ASP A 424 -16.80 -10.13 19.49
CA ASP A 424 -16.07 -9.97 18.24
C ASP A 424 -14.79 -9.17 18.44
N TYR A 425 -14.85 -8.12 19.26
CA TYR A 425 -13.67 -7.34 19.66
C TYR A 425 -12.65 -8.20 20.43
N THR A 426 -13.11 -8.94 21.41
CA THR A 426 -12.24 -9.76 22.27
C THR A 426 -11.57 -10.89 21.50
N LEU A 427 -12.28 -11.53 20.57
CA LEU A 427 -11.73 -12.59 19.74
C LEU A 427 -10.75 -12.03 18.67
N THR A 428 -11.01 -10.85 18.14
CA THR A 428 -10.06 -10.12 17.28
C THR A 428 -8.77 -9.80 18.04
N LEU A 429 -8.90 -9.24 19.25
CA LEU A 429 -7.77 -8.96 20.13
C LEU A 429 -6.98 -10.23 20.49
N LYS A 430 -7.67 -11.32 20.81
CA LYS A 430 -7.03 -12.62 21.09
C LYS A 430 -6.21 -13.10 19.89
N GLY A 431 -6.74 -12.97 18.68
CA GLY A 431 -6.03 -13.30 17.44
C GLY A 431 -4.78 -12.43 17.25
N HIS A 432 -4.92 -11.12 17.40
CA HIS A 432 -3.82 -10.16 17.35
C HIS A 432 -2.71 -10.51 18.37
N MET A 433 -3.06 -10.76 19.65
CA MET A 433 -2.09 -11.14 20.67
C MET A 433 -1.39 -12.48 20.39
N ASN A 434 -2.10 -13.45 19.80
CA ASN A 434 -1.51 -14.73 19.40
C ASN A 434 -0.41 -14.55 18.35
N LEU A 435 -0.62 -13.70 17.34
CA LEU A 435 0.37 -13.45 16.29
C LEU A 435 1.54 -12.62 16.84
N LEU A 436 1.26 -11.55 17.56
CA LEU A 436 2.30 -10.70 18.17
C LEU A 436 3.27 -11.51 19.03
N ASN A 437 2.77 -12.50 19.79
CA ASN A 437 3.57 -13.33 20.70
C ASN A 437 4.03 -14.66 20.06
N ALA A 438 3.91 -14.79 18.73
CA ALA A 438 4.29 -16.02 18.04
C ALA A 438 5.80 -16.27 18.10
N LYS A 439 6.18 -17.54 18.27
CA LYS A 439 7.52 -18.06 18.03
C LYS A 439 7.44 -19.11 16.92
N PHE A 440 8.34 -19.03 15.95
CA PHE A 440 8.30 -19.88 14.77
C PHE A 440 9.71 -20.19 14.24
N LEU A 441 9.85 -21.26 13.50
CA LEU A 441 11.13 -21.62 12.86
C LEU A 441 11.37 -20.72 11.65
N TYR A 442 12.62 -20.31 11.46
CA TYR A 442 13.05 -19.66 10.23
C TYR A 442 12.68 -20.50 9.00
N GLY A 443 12.20 -19.84 7.96
CA GLY A 443 11.64 -20.46 6.77
C GLY A 443 10.12 -20.38 6.70
N CYS A 444 9.43 -19.98 7.80
CA CYS A 444 8.03 -19.66 7.75
C CYS A 444 7.77 -18.38 6.93
N THR A 445 6.65 -18.40 6.23
CA THR A 445 6.05 -17.25 5.55
C THR A 445 4.83 -16.77 6.36
N GLY A 446 4.28 -15.63 6.02
CA GLY A 446 3.06 -15.15 6.67
C GLY A 446 1.85 -16.08 6.52
N ILE A 447 1.80 -16.91 5.46
CA ILE A 447 0.76 -17.94 5.28
C ILE A 447 0.77 -18.96 6.43
N ASN A 448 1.93 -19.31 6.96
CA ASN A 448 2.04 -20.27 8.07
C ASN A 448 1.51 -19.69 9.39
N LEU A 449 1.52 -18.37 9.56
CA LEU A 449 1.24 -17.69 10.81
C LEU A 449 -0.14 -17.03 10.86
N ASP A 450 -0.73 -16.71 9.74
CA ASP A 450 -2.05 -16.05 9.64
C ASP A 450 -3.14 -16.76 10.45
N ILE A 451 -3.08 -18.07 10.51
CA ILE A 451 -4.05 -18.88 11.29
C ILE A 451 -4.09 -18.51 12.78
N LEU A 452 -3.00 -17.97 13.34
CA LEU A 452 -2.96 -17.54 14.74
C LEU A 452 -3.96 -16.42 15.02
N CYS A 453 -4.13 -15.51 14.06
CA CYS A 453 -5.14 -14.46 14.12
C CYS A 453 -6.55 -14.99 13.85
N ARG A 454 -6.71 -15.86 12.84
CA ARG A 454 -8.04 -16.31 12.40
C ARG A 454 -8.67 -17.34 13.30
N ALA A 455 -7.88 -18.21 13.93
CA ALA A 455 -8.38 -19.33 14.71
C ALA A 455 -9.43 -18.93 15.76
N PRO A 456 -9.30 -17.86 16.56
CA PRO A 456 -10.33 -17.46 17.50
C PRO A 456 -11.69 -17.16 16.85
N LEU A 457 -11.69 -16.53 15.67
CA LEU A 457 -12.90 -16.19 14.91
C LEU A 457 -13.45 -17.39 14.14
N TRP A 458 -12.60 -18.19 13.51
CA TRP A 458 -13.00 -19.39 12.78
C TRP A 458 -13.66 -20.43 13.69
N ASN A 459 -13.23 -20.53 14.96
CA ASN A 459 -13.84 -21.43 15.96
C ASN A 459 -15.32 -21.12 16.23
N ILE A 460 -15.77 -19.90 15.93
CA ILE A 460 -17.19 -19.51 16.05
C ILE A 460 -17.84 -19.27 14.69
N GLY A 461 -17.19 -19.66 13.58
CA GLY A 461 -17.72 -19.55 12.22
C GLY A 461 -17.71 -18.12 11.62
N ILE A 462 -16.88 -17.22 12.16
CA ILE A 462 -16.68 -15.85 11.65
C ILE A 462 -15.33 -15.77 10.94
N ASP A 463 -15.27 -15.02 9.84
CA ASP A 463 -14.05 -14.71 9.11
C ASP A 463 -14.03 -13.25 8.65
N TYR A 464 -12.82 -12.73 8.39
CA TYR A 464 -12.61 -11.48 7.66
C TYR A 464 -12.01 -11.77 6.28
N ARG A 465 -12.54 -11.09 5.24
CA ARG A 465 -12.25 -11.39 3.82
C ARG A 465 -11.06 -10.64 3.25
N CYS A 466 -10.16 -10.15 4.11
CA CYS A 466 -8.92 -9.46 3.75
C CYS A 466 -7.69 -10.23 4.24
N GLY A 467 -6.50 -9.72 3.94
CA GLY A 467 -5.26 -10.15 4.59
C GLY A 467 -5.25 -9.77 6.07
N THR A 468 -4.39 -10.40 6.82
CA THR A 468 -4.16 -10.07 8.23
C THR A 468 -3.07 -9.03 8.40
N GLY A 469 -2.30 -8.75 7.35
CA GLY A 469 -1.27 -7.72 7.38
C GLY A 469 -0.37 -7.71 6.15
N HIS A 470 0.44 -6.67 6.05
CA HIS A 470 1.34 -6.37 4.93
C HIS A 470 2.67 -5.83 5.46
N GLY A 471 3.71 -5.85 4.61
CA GLY A 471 4.96 -5.17 4.91
C GLY A 471 4.77 -3.65 4.91
N VAL A 472 5.64 -2.93 5.63
CA VAL A 472 5.62 -1.47 5.73
C VAL A 472 6.94 -0.88 5.24
N GLY A 473 6.86 0.16 4.41
CA GLY A 473 8.03 0.89 3.90
C GLY A 473 8.74 1.72 4.98
N TYR A 474 9.93 2.20 4.68
CA TYR A 474 10.65 3.14 5.56
C TYR A 474 10.68 4.53 4.94
N LEU A 475 9.82 5.41 5.41
CA LEU A 475 9.53 6.71 4.77
C LEU A 475 9.29 6.48 3.26
N LEU A 476 8.38 5.55 2.96
CA LEU A 476 7.95 5.07 1.65
C LEU A 476 6.50 4.59 1.75
N ASN A 477 5.99 3.89 0.72
CA ASN A 477 4.62 3.39 0.72
C ASN A 477 4.33 2.56 1.98
N VAL A 478 3.17 2.79 2.57
CA VAL A 478 2.69 2.03 3.74
C VAL A 478 2.57 0.54 3.42
N HIS A 479 2.16 0.17 2.22
CA HIS A 479 2.15 -1.21 1.74
C HIS A 479 3.46 -1.56 1.02
N GLU A 480 4.27 -2.40 1.62
CA GLU A 480 5.56 -2.83 1.06
C GLU A 480 5.62 -4.36 0.89
N ALA A 481 5.91 -4.82 -0.33
CA ALA A 481 6.28 -6.21 -0.58
C ALA A 481 7.72 -6.49 -0.06
N PRO A 482 8.11 -7.78 0.20
CA PRO A 482 7.43 -9.02 -0.19
C PRO A 482 6.80 -9.79 0.99
N ASN A 483 6.61 -9.21 2.15
CA ASN A 483 6.07 -9.87 3.34
C ASN A 483 4.64 -9.42 3.67
N GLY A 484 3.88 -10.32 4.29
CA GLY A 484 2.51 -10.07 4.71
C GLY A 484 1.90 -11.31 5.35
N PHE A 485 0.76 -11.16 6.03
CA PHE A 485 0.03 -12.26 6.62
C PHE A 485 -1.27 -12.51 5.85
N ARG A 486 -1.44 -13.73 5.30
CA ARG A 486 -2.63 -14.19 4.57
C ARG A 486 -2.84 -15.67 4.75
N TRP A 487 -4.08 -16.12 4.81
CA TRP A 487 -4.39 -17.54 4.92
C TRP A 487 -4.21 -18.31 3.59
N LYS A 488 -4.17 -17.62 2.45
CA LYS A 488 -3.94 -18.21 1.11
C LYS A 488 -3.00 -17.35 0.29
N MET A 489 -2.26 -17.98 -0.60
CA MET A 489 -1.40 -17.28 -1.55
C MET A 489 -2.22 -16.49 -2.57
N VAL A 490 -1.82 -15.24 -2.80
CA VAL A 490 -2.33 -14.35 -3.84
C VAL A 490 -1.14 -13.89 -4.67
N PRO A 491 -0.82 -14.56 -5.79
CA PRO A 491 0.42 -14.31 -6.54
C PRO A 491 0.63 -12.85 -6.96
N GLU A 492 -0.46 -12.15 -7.25
CA GLU A 492 -0.45 -10.75 -7.69
C GLU A 492 0.00 -9.78 -6.56
N ARG A 493 -0.05 -10.21 -5.29
CA ARG A 493 0.34 -9.39 -4.14
C ARG A 493 1.84 -9.43 -3.87
N ASN A 494 2.53 -10.50 -4.27
CA ASN A 494 3.95 -10.71 -3.95
C ASN A 494 4.27 -10.47 -2.46
N ASP A 495 3.46 -11.05 -1.56
CA ASP A 495 3.53 -10.85 -0.10
C ASP A 495 3.74 -12.15 0.69
N SER A 496 4.27 -13.18 0.03
CA SER A 496 4.44 -14.53 0.60
C SER A 496 5.90 -14.94 0.77
N ALA A 497 6.81 -13.99 0.92
CA ALA A 497 8.22 -14.29 1.18
C ALA A 497 8.43 -14.90 2.58
N VAL A 498 9.56 -15.59 2.73
CA VAL A 498 10.04 -16.02 4.05
C VAL A 498 10.25 -14.77 4.92
N LEU A 499 9.79 -14.85 6.17
CA LEU A 499 9.96 -13.77 7.12
C LEU A 499 11.42 -13.68 7.58
N GLU A 500 12.06 -12.57 7.24
CA GLU A 500 13.46 -12.29 7.54
C GLU A 500 13.60 -11.34 8.74
N GLU A 501 14.74 -11.42 9.42
CA GLU A 501 15.10 -10.44 10.44
C GLU A 501 15.13 -9.02 9.87
N GLY A 502 14.51 -8.07 10.56
CA GLY A 502 14.40 -6.68 10.13
C GLY A 502 13.15 -6.36 9.31
N MET A 503 12.35 -7.35 8.91
CA MET A 503 11.07 -7.08 8.26
C MET A 503 10.06 -6.49 9.25
N ILE A 504 9.35 -5.46 8.82
CA ILE A 504 8.19 -4.89 9.51
C ILE A 504 6.94 -5.39 8.79
N THR A 505 5.97 -5.89 9.54
CA THR A 505 4.70 -6.40 8.99
C THR A 505 3.56 -5.97 9.91
N THR A 506 2.46 -5.46 9.37
CA THR A 506 1.25 -5.16 10.16
C THR A 506 0.59 -6.46 10.63
N ASP A 507 -0.09 -6.37 11.77
CA ASP A 507 -0.93 -7.41 12.35
C ASP A 507 -2.28 -6.76 12.65
N GLU A 508 -3.22 -6.88 11.70
CA GLU A 508 -4.47 -6.11 11.61
C GLU A 508 -5.73 -6.96 11.42
N PRO A 509 -5.95 -8.01 12.24
CA PRO A 509 -7.19 -8.76 12.17
C PRO A 509 -8.42 -7.90 12.44
N GLY A 510 -9.57 -8.30 11.89
CA GLY A 510 -10.80 -7.55 12.06
C GLY A 510 -12.06 -8.39 11.97
N VAL A 511 -13.20 -7.74 12.23
CA VAL A 511 -14.56 -8.25 11.98
C VAL A 511 -15.36 -7.15 11.32
N TYR A 512 -16.06 -7.46 10.24
CA TYR A 512 -16.80 -6.48 9.44
C TYR A 512 -18.20 -7.02 9.17
N THR A 513 -19.18 -6.50 9.91
CA THR A 513 -20.59 -6.95 9.83
C THR A 513 -21.45 -5.86 9.22
N GLU A 514 -21.91 -6.09 7.98
CA GLU A 514 -22.72 -5.14 7.22
C GLU A 514 -23.92 -4.63 8.04
N ASN A 515 -24.18 -3.32 7.97
CA ASN A 515 -25.23 -2.61 8.71
C ASN A 515 -25.14 -2.75 10.24
N SER A 516 -24.00 -3.12 10.79
CA SER A 516 -23.81 -3.30 12.23
C SER A 516 -22.54 -2.62 12.73
N HIS A 517 -21.38 -3.23 12.56
CA HIS A 517 -20.12 -2.72 13.12
C HIS A 517 -18.90 -3.22 12.34
N GLY A 518 -17.80 -2.49 12.47
CA GLY A 518 -16.47 -2.94 12.08
C GLY A 518 -15.50 -2.84 13.23
N ILE A 519 -14.60 -3.79 13.33
CA ILE A 519 -13.53 -3.87 14.32
C ILE A 519 -12.24 -4.18 13.57
N ARG A 520 -11.18 -3.40 13.85
CA ARG A 520 -9.80 -3.71 13.49
C ARG A 520 -8.90 -3.29 14.65
N ILE A 521 -7.92 -4.12 14.98
CA ILE A 521 -6.90 -3.84 15.98
C ILE A 521 -5.57 -4.12 15.30
N GLU A 522 -4.70 -3.14 15.25
CA GLU A 522 -3.49 -3.20 14.47
C GLU A 522 -2.27 -2.68 15.20
N ASN A 523 -1.17 -3.41 15.03
CA ASN A 523 0.18 -3.00 15.35
C ASN A 523 1.14 -3.38 14.21
N GLU A 524 2.24 -2.66 14.07
CA GLU A 524 3.39 -3.10 13.30
C GLU A 524 4.31 -3.99 14.12
N LEU A 525 4.73 -5.10 13.51
CA LEU A 525 5.57 -6.12 14.11
C LEU A 525 6.94 -6.20 13.43
N LEU A 526 8.00 -6.06 14.19
CA LEU A 526 9.38 -6.28 13.76
C LEU A 526 9.75 -7.77 13.91
N CYS A 527 10.10 -8.43 12.82
CA CYS A 527 10.61 -9.80 12.84
C CYS A 527 12.06 -9.84 13.34
N LYS A 528 12.32 -10.70 14.33
CA LYS A 528 13.62 -10.84 15.00
C LYS A 528 14.03 -12.29 15.13
N LYS A 529 15.35 -12.53 15.18
CA LYS A 529 15.88 -13.82 15.66
C LYS A 529 15.63 -13.98 17.16
N ASP A 530 15.22 -15.19 17.53
CA ASP A 530 15.10 -15.66 18.91
C ASP A 530 16.17 -16.74 19.17
N ILE A 531 15.87 -17.77 19.92
CA ILE A 531 16.79 -18.87 20.26
C ILE A 531 17.19 -19.68 19.03
N LYS A 532 18.46 -20.09 18.99
CA LYS A 532 18.98 -21.10 18.05
C LYS A 532 19.36 -22.36 18.80
N ASN A 533 18.88 -23.50 18.35
CA ASN A 533 19.15 -24.81 18.98
C ASN A 533 19.26 -25.90 17.91
N GLU A 534 19.19 -27.18 18.32
CA GLU A 534 19.29 -28.33 17.42
C GLU A 534 18.14 -28.44 16.41
N TYR A 535 17.01 -27.78 16.64
CA TYR A 535 15.87 -27.73 15.72
C TYR A 535 16.00 -26.62 14.68
N GLY A 536 16.93 -25.66 14.86
CA GLY A 536 17.17 -24.56 13.95
C GLY A 536 17.14 -23.17 14.60
N GLN A 537 17.04 -22.16 13.76
CA GLN A 537 16.85 -20.77 14.20
C GLN A 537 15.36 -20.50 14.42
N PHE A 538 14.98 -20.15 15.64
CA PHE A 538 13.64 -19.63 15.93
C PHE A 538 13.61 -18.13 15.69
N MET A 539 12.43 -17.66 15.30
CA MET A 539 12.10 -16.26 15.09
C MET A 539 10.96 -15.84 16.03
N CYS A 540 10.84 -14.56 16.28
CA CYS A 540 9.74 -13.97 17.05
C CYS A 540 9.43 -12.57 16.53
N PHE A 541 8.38 -11.96 17.06
CA PHE A 541 8.04 -10.58 16.79
C PHE A 541 8.27 -9.68 18.01
N GLU A 542 8.55 -8.42 17.73
CA GLU A 542 8.55 -7.31 18.67
C GLU A 542 7.60 -6.24 18.11
N THR A 543 6.60 -5.83 18.89
CA THR A 543 5.76 -4.70 18.45
C THR A 543 6.57 -3.41 18.47
N VAL A 544 6.41 -2.58 17.44
CA VAL A 544 6.96 -1.21 17.41
C VAL A 544 5.87 -0.16 17.60
N THR A 545 4.60 -0.56 17.62
CA THR A 545 3.44 0.30 17.84
C THR A 545 3.14 0.47 19.32
N TYR A 546 3.09 1.70 19.79
CA TYR A 546 2.84 2.06 21.19
C TYR A 546 1.55 2.88 21.32
N CYS A 547 0.42 2.20 21.56
CA CYS A 547 -0.88 2.85 21.79
C CYS A 547 -1.77 1.92 22.62
N PRO A 548 -2.50 2.42 23.64
CA PRO A 548 -3.39 1.57 24.43
C PRO A 548 -4.46 0.88 23.57
N ILE A 549 -4.76 -0.37 23.90
CA ILE A 549 -5.92 -1.10 23.41
C ILE A 549 -7.09 -0.82 24.34
N ASP A 550 -8.27 -0.55 23.79
CA ASP A 550 -9.43 -0.16 24.60
C ASP A 550 -10.00 -1.35 25.38
N LYS A 551 -9.82 -1.33 26.69
CA LYS A 551 -10.23 -2.43 27.58
C LYS A 551 -11.74 -2.48 27.83
N GLU A 552 -12.49 -1.41 27.55
CA GLU A 552 -13.93 -1.35 27.81
C GLU A 552 -14.74 -2.32 26.93
N ALA A 553 -14.17 -2.75 25.80
CA ALA A 553 -14.77 -3.74 24.92
C ALA A 553 -14.39 -5.19 25.27
N ILE A 554 -13.47 -5.42 26.20
CA ILE A 554 -13.01 -6.77 26.52
C ILE A 554 -14.05 -7.50 27.38
N ASP A 555 -14.46 -8.67 26.91
CA ASP A 555 -15.25 -9.64 27.67
C ASP A 555 -14.33 -10.79 28.09
N VAL A 556 -13.90 -10.76 29.37
CA VAL A 556 -12.89 -11.69 29.92
C VAL A 556 -13.26 -13.15 29.80
N LYS A 557 -14.57 -13.50 29.65
CA LYS A 557 -15.01 -14.90 29.49
C LYS A 557 -14.46 -15.57 28.22
N TYR A 558 -13.98 -14.82 27.23
CA TYR A 558 -13.36 -15.33 26.00
C TYR A 558 -11.83 -15.42 26.08
N LEU A 559 -11.23 -14.93 27.17
CA LEU A 559 -9.79 -14.91 27.39
C LEU A 559 -9.35 -15.97 28.39
N GLU A 560 -8.17 -16.52 28.13
CA GLU A 560 -7.45 -17.34 29.11
C GLU A 560 -6.49 -16.45 29.91
N LYS A 561 -5.99 -16.97 31.03
CA LYS A 561 -5.03 -16.26 31.89
C LYS A 561 -3.82 -15.75 31.09
N ARG A 562 -3.31 -16.56 30.17
CA ARG A 562 -2.19 -16.20 29.28
C ARG A 562 -2.53 -14.99 28.40
N ASP A 563 -3.74 -14.94 27.85
CA ASP A 563 -4.16 -13.85 26.98
C ASP A 563 -4.18 -12.53 27.76
N ILE A 564 -4.68 -12.55 29.00
CA ILE A 564 -4.70 -11.39 29.89
C ILE A 564 -3.28 -10.95 30.22
N GLU A 565 -2.39 -11.87 30.58
CA GLU A 565 -0.98 -11.58 30.86
C GLU A 565 -0.28 -10.90 29.66
N GLN A 566 -0.53 -11.37 28.44
CA GLN A 566 0.01 -10.80 27.22
C GLN A 566 -0.50 -9.37 26.96
N ILE A 567 -1.79 -9.11 27.14
CA ILE A 567 -2.37 -7.77 27.00
C ILE A 567 -1.81 -6.83 28.07
N ASP A 568 -1.70 -7.27 29.32
CA ASP A 568 -1.15 -6.48 30.41
C ASP A 568 0.34 -6.17 30.19
N ASP A 569 1.12 -7.09 29.65
CA ASP A 569 2.53 -6.87 29.32
C ASP A 569 2.68 -5.88 28.16
N TYR A 570 1.82 -5.95 27.15
CA TYR A 570 1.76 -4.93 26.09
C TYR A 570 1.43 -3.54 26.67
N HIS A 571 0.42 -3.43 27.53
CA HIS A 571 0.06 -2.16 28.17
C HIS A 571 1.18 -1.60 29.07
N LYS A 572 1.93 -2.45 29.77
CA LYS A 572 3.11 -2.03 30.54
C LYS A 572 4.17 -1.43 29.62
N LEU A 573 4.41 -2.05 28.46
CA LEU A 573 5.32 -1.52 27.43
C LEU A 573 4.84 -0.16 26.93
N VAL A 574 3.58 -0.04 26.52
CA VAL A 574 2.97 1.23 26.06
C VAL A 574 3.14 2.33 27.11
N TYR A 575 2.81 2.05 28.38
CA TYR A 575 2.96 3.05 29.44
C TYR A 575 4.42 3.46 29.66
N LYS A 576 5.34 2.50 29.61
CA LYS A 576 6.78 2.76 29.75
C LYS A 576 7.29 3.71 28.66
N GLU A 577 6.93 3.44 27.41
CA GLU A 577 7.43 4.21 26.25
C GLU A 577 6.77 5.59 26.12
N LEU A 578 5.48 5.72 26.47
CA LEU A 578 4.73 6.96 26.23
C LEU A 578 4.61 7.88 27.46
N SER A 579 4.62 7.35 28.70
CA SER A 579 4.41 8.18 29.90
C SER A 579 5.34 9.38 30.05
N PRO A 580 6.61 9.37 29.55
CA PRO A 580 7.50 10.54 29.63
C PRO A 580 7.00 11.77 28.83
N TYR A 581 6.05 11.60 27.91
CA TYR A 581 5.57 12.66 27.02
C TYR A 581 4.26 13.28 27.49
N PHE A 582 3.71 12.84 28.63
CA PHE A 582 2.42 13.28 29.16
C PHE A 582 2.53 13.81 30.58
N GLU A 583 1.64 14.70 30.93
CA GLU A 583 1.49 15.23 32.29
C GLU A 583 0.00 15.45 32.61
N GLY A 584 -0.29 15.78 33.87
CA GLY A 584 -1.65 16.14 34.31
C GLY A 584 -2.70 15.08 34.03
N GLU A 585 -3.83 15.52 33.46
CA GLU A 585 -4.99 14.66 33.18
C GLU A 585 -4.70 13.60 32.10
N GLU A 586 -3.91 13.94 31.09
CA GLU A 586 -3.56 13.01 30.00
C GLU A 586 -2.69 11.85 30.52
N LEU A 587 -1.70 12.14 31.39
CA LEU A 587 -0.91 11.09 32.03
C LEU A 587 -1.74 10.21 32.94
N ALA A 588 -2.67 10.80 33.71
CA ALA A 588 -3.58 10.05 34.55
C ALA A 588 -4.48 9.13 33.74
N TRP A 589 -5.02 9.60 32.61
CA TRP A 589 -5.80 8.79 31.67
C TRP A 589 -4.95 7.67 31.06
N LEU A 590 -3.76 7.94 30.57
CA LEU A 590 -2.87 6.93 29.99
C LEU A 590 -2.55 5.83 31.01
N LYS A 591 -2.31 6.22 32.28
CA LYS A 591 -2.07 5.26 33.38
C LYS A 591 -3.27 4.33 33.58
N GLU A 592 -4.50 4.86 33.56
CA GLU A 592 -5.72 4.04 33.70
C GLU A 592 -5.95 3.19 32.45
N ALA A 593 -5.75 3.73 31.26
CA ALA A 593 -5.87 3.00 30.00
C ALA A 593 -4.92 1.78 29.96
N CYS A 594 -3.70 1.93 30.50
CA CYS A 594 -2.69 0.87 30.56
C CYS A 594 -2.72 0.05 31.86
N ALA A 595 -3.65 0.29 32.78
CA ALA A 595 -3.76 -0.50 34.01
C ALA A 595 -4.15 -1.96 33.70
N PRO A 596 -3.70 -2.95 34.50
CA PRO A 596 -4.02 -4.36 34.30
C PRO A 596 -5.52 -4.61 34.18
N ILE A 597 -5.87 -5.61 33.38
CA ILE A 597 -7.25 -6.09 33.27
C ILE A 597 -7.65 -6.68 34.63
N LYS A 598 -8.75 -6.17 35.20
CA LYS A 598 -9.29 -6.71 36.43
C LYS A 598 -9.93 -8.06 36.10
N GLY A 599 -9.29 -9.16 36.53
CA GLY A 599 -9.94 -10.48 36.59
C GLY A 599 -11.10 -10.44 37.57
N GLU A 600 -12.18 -11.16 37.27
CA GLU A 600 -13.22 -11.44 38.25
C GLU A 600 -12.68 -12.34 39.37
#